data_e5d5b70fe3ef91e78f58c50c8e710575
#
_entry.id   e5d5b70fe3ef91e78f58c50c8e710575
#
_cell.length_a   1.000
_cell.length_b   1.000
_cell.length_c   1.000
_cell.angle_alpha   90.00
_cell.angle_beta   90.00
_cell.angle_gamma   90.00
#
_symmetry.space_group_name_H-M   'P 1'
#
loop_
_entity.id
_entity.type
_entity.pdbx_description
1 polymer ?
#
loop_
_entity_poly.entity_id
_entity_poly.type
_entity_poly.pdbx_seq_one_letter_code
_entity_poly.pdbx_strand_id
1 'polypeptide(L)'
;KQIGLILGIVKAYTTRVGSGPFPSEQDNKVGTKLGKIGNEFGTVTGRKRRCGWFDAILTKYSLDVSGADGIALTKLDVLDDFEEIKICVGYKLFDKPIDYFPSSEYEQENLEPIFESHQGWGSSTKGARTWSELPALAIKYVRRLEELINSRVIILSTSPQRDDTILVKDPFID
;
A
#
# COMPACT_ATOMS: atom_id res chain seq x y z
N LYS A 1 27.47 -5.91 10.64
CA LYS A 1 26.14 -5.32 10.75
C LYS A 1 25.46 -5.94 11.97
N GLN A 2 25.03 -5.13 12.95
CA GLN A 2 24.36 -5.64 14.16
C GLN A 2 22.85 -5.86 13.94
N ILE A 3 22.29 -5.37 12.81
CA ILE A 3 20.90 -5.52 12.41
C ILE A 3 20.86 -6.49 11.23
N GLY A 4 20.16 -7.61 11.38
CA GLY A 4 20.07 -8.65 10.37
C GLY A 4 19.09 -8.30 9.23
N LEU A 5 17.89 -7.82 9.58
CA LEU A 5 16.82 -7.50 8.62
C LEU A 5 16.09 -6.23 9.03
N ILE A 6 15.81 -5.36 8.07
CA ILE A 6 14.96 -4.17 8.24
C ILE A 6 13.66 -4.43 7.48
N LEU A 7 12.54 -4.50 8.21
CA LEU A 7 11.22 -4.77 7.66
C LEU A 7 10.41 -3.47 7.59
N GLY A 8 10.05 -3.03 6.38
CA GLY A 8 9.13 -1.93 6.15
C GLY A 8 7.68 -2.36 6.38
N ILE A 9 6.89 -1.58 7.14
CA ILE A 9 5.46 -1.87 7.31
C ILE A 9 4.67 -0.99 6.35
N VAL A 10 3.92 -1.61 5.45
CA VAL A 10 3.17 -0.93 4.38
C VAL A 10 1.74 -1.45 4.36
N LYS A 11 0.77 -0.58 4.13
CA LYS A 11 -0.62 -0.98 3.90
C LYS A 11 -0.85 -1.29 2.41
N ALA A 12 -1.83 -2.11 2.10
CA ALA A 12 -2.26 -2.38 0.73
C ALA A 12 -2.89 -1.15 0.02
N TYR A 13 -3.00 -0.02 0.69
CA TYR A 13 -3.43 1.29 0.21
C TYR A 13 -2.70 2.38 1.00
N THR A 14 -2.76 3.63 0.56
CA THR A 14 -2.04 4.73 1.22
C THR A 14 -2.93 5.52 2.17
N THR A 15 -2.39 5.91 3.32
CA THR A 15 -3.05 6.83 4.26
C THR A 15 -2.13 7.96 4.67
N ARG A 16 -2.70 9.15 4.92
CA ARG A 16 -1.95 10.31 5.41
C ARG A 16 -2.70 11.00 6.55
N VAL A 17 -1.94 11.49 7.50
CA VAL A 17 -2.40 12.39 8.56
C VAL A 17 -1.89 13.79 8.28
N GLY A 18 -2.75 14.80 8.49
CA GLY A 18 -2.38 16.21 8.28
C GLY A 18 -2.52 16.68 6.84
N SER A 19 -2.08 17.91 6.62
CA SER A 19 -2.04 18.59 5.32
C SER A 19 -0.83 18.17 4.50
N GLY A 20 -0.72 18.72 3.30
CA GLY A 20 0.37 18.51 2.37
C GLY A 20 0.01 17.55 1.24
N PRO A 21 0.89 17.45 0.24
CA PRO A 21 0.67 16.72 -1.00
C PRO A 21 0.39 15.23 -0.77
N PHE A 22 -0.61 14.72 -1.46
CA PHE A 22 -0.98 13.30 -1.43
C PHE A 22 -1.50 12.90 -2.83
N PRO A 23 -0.61 12.67 -3.80
CA PRO A 23 -1.01 12.49 -5.20
C PRO A 23 -2.01 11.36 -5.43
N SER A 24 -1.87 10.25 -4.74
CA SER A 24 -2.78 9.08 -4.88
C SER A 24 -4.07 9.20 -4.06
N GLU A 25 -4.30 10.33 -3.37
CA GLU A 25 -5.50 10.55 -2.54
C GLU A 25 -6.80 10.37 -3.34
N GLN A 26 -7.80 9.82 -2.66
CA GLN A 26 -9.13 9.65 -3.19
C GLN A 26 -10.11 10.46 -2.33
N ASP A 27 -10.24 11.76 -2.61
CA ASP A 27 -11.23 12.62 -1.93
C ASP A 27 -12.63 12.44 -2.55
N ASN A 28 -13.12 11.19 -2.46
CA ASN A 28 -14.36 10.75 -3.08
C ASN A 28 -14.94 9.53 -2.33
N LYS A 29 -15.92 8.85 -2.94
CA LYS A 29 -16.55 7.64 -2.38
C LYS A 29 -15.55 6.51 -2.12
N VAL A 30 -14.50 6.39 -2.94
CA VAL A 30 -13.45 5.38 -2.78
C VAL A 30 -12.66 5.63 -1.49
N GLY A 31 -12.12 6.83 -1.30
CA GLY A 31 -11.39 7.17 -0.08
C GLY A 31 -12.25 7.09 1.18
N THR A 32 -13.54 7.44 1.05
CA THR A 32 -14.51 7.26 2.15
C THR A 32 -14.70 5.78 2.48
N LYS A 33 -14.81 4.90 1.48
CA LYS A 33 -14.94 3.45 1.64
C LYS A 33 -13.68 2.84 2.27
N LEU A 34 -12.48 3.18 1.75
CA LEU A 34 -11.19 2.79 2.32
C LEU A 34 -11.08 3.17 3.80
N GLY A 35 -11.40 4.44 4.12
CA GLY A 35 -11.36 4.95 5.48
C GLY A 35 -12.30 4.23 6.45
N LYS A 36 -13.52 3.92 5.99
CA LYS A 36 -14.53 3.21 6.79
C LYS A 36 -14.16 1.75 7.03
N ILE A 37 -13.86 0.99 5.96
CA ILE A 37 -13.52 -0.43 6.07
C ILE A 37 -12.20 -0.61 6.83
N GLY A 38 -11.20 0.22 6.49
CA GLY A 38 -9.88 0.19 7.12
C GLY A 38 -9.85 0.77 8.54
N ASN A 39 -10.97 1.30 9.04
CA ASN A 39 -11.04 2.01 10.34
C ASN A 39 -9.92 3.06 10.48
N GLU A 40 -9.78 3.92 9.44
CA GLU A 40 -8.70 4.90 9.37
C GLU A 40 -9.06 6.19 10.12
N PHE A 41 -9.02 6.07 11.45
CA PHE A 41 -9.24 7.17 12.38
C PHE A 41 -8.08 7.26 13.37
N GLY A 42 -7.79 8.47 13.84
CA GLY A 42 -6.79 8.67 14.89
C GLY A 42 -7.28 8.07 16.21
N THR A 43 -6.46 7.21 16.82
CA THR A 43 -6.83 6.48 18.05
C THR A 43 -7.20 7.43 19.21
N VAL A 44 -6.51 8.56 19.33
CA VAL A 44 -6.73 9.53 20.41
C VAL A 44 -7.74 10.60 20.01
N THR A 45 -7.65 11.14 18.81
CA THR A 45 -8.42 12.29 18.37
C THR A 45 -9.70 11.93 17.62
N GLY A 46 -9.87 10.67 17.21
CA GLY A 46 -10.95 10.23 16.32
C GLY A 46 -10.92 10.88 14.92
N ARG A 47 -9.90 11.68 14.61
CA ARG A 47 -9.82 12.39 13.33
C ARG A 47 -9.66 11.41 12.19
N LYS A 48 -10.47 11.57 11.13
CA LYS A 48 -10.39 10.78 9.90
C LYS A 48 -9.03 11.00 9.23
N ARG A 49 -8.39 9.92 8.79
CA ARG A 49 -7.21 9.96 7.94
C ARG A 49 -7.63 10.13 6.48
N ARG A 50 -6.82 10.82 5.73
CA ARG A 50 -6.90 10.87 4.26
C ARG A 50 -6.52 9.51 3.71
N CYS A 51 -7.26 9.00 2.73
CA CYS A 51 -7.04 7.67 2.15
C CYS A 51 -6.90 7.78 0.63
N GLY A 52 -6.04 6.95 0.06
CA GLY A 52 -5.81 6.90 -1.38
C GLY A 52 -5.36 5.51 -1.82
N TRP A 53 -5.25 5.32 -3.12
CA TRP A 53 -4.72 4.09 -3.69
C TRP A 53 -3.25 3.91 -3.32
N PHE A 54 -2.77 2.67 -3.39
CA PHE A 54 -1.36 2.36 -3.15
C PHE A 54 -0.46 3.20 -4.06
N ASP A 55 0.53 3.87 -3.47
CA ASP A 55 1.50 4.70 -4.17
C ASP A 55 2.84 3.95 -4.26
N ALA A 56 3.09 3.36 -5.42
CA ALA A 56 4.28 2.55 -5.61
C ALA A 56 5.56 3.39 -5.65
N ILE A 57 5.49 4.62 -6.21
CA ILE A 57 6.65 5.52 -6.30
C ILE A 57 7.10 5.96 -4.92
N LEU A 58 6.16 6.47 -4.12
CA LEU A 58 6.47 6.95 -2.77
C LEU A 58 6.89 5.79 -1.84
N THR A 59 6.25 4.61 -2.00
CA THR A 59 6.63 3.42 -1.22
C THR A 59 8.03 2.97 -1.57
N LYS A 60 8.37 2.84 -2.85
CA LYS A 60 9.72 2.48 -3.32
C LYS A 60 10.77 3.45 -2.77
N TYR A 61 10.55 4.76 -2.94
CA TYR A 61 11.43 5.79 -2.39
C TYR A 61 11.64 5.62 -0.87
N SER A 62 10.57 5.38 -0.13
CA SER A 62 10.64 5.20 1.33
C SER A 62 11.45 3.97 1.73
N LEU A 63 11.31 2.86 0.98
CA LEU A 63 12.08 1.63 1.21
C LEU A 63 13.57 1.83 0.91
N ASP A 64 13.88 2.49 -0.21
CA ASP A 64 15.27 2.79 -0.60
C ASP A 64 15.97 3.67 0.44
N VAL A 65 15.32 4.73 0.92
CA VAL A 65 15.88 5.64 1.93
C VAL A 65 16.02 4.98 3.30
N SER A 66 15.08 4.11 3.69
CA SER A 66 15.13 3.41 4.97
C SER A 66 16.04 2.19 4.97
N GLY A 67 16.50 1.74 3.79
CA GLY A 67 17.31 0.53 3.64
C GLY A 67 16.54 -0.74 4.03
N ALA A 68 15.23 -0.76 3.77
CA ALA A 68 14.39 -1.92 4.07
C ALA A 68 14.72 -3.10 3.16
N ASP A 69 14.87 -4.28 3.75
CA ASP A 69 15.19 -5.54 3.04
C ASP A 69 13.93 -6.22 2.49
N GLY A 70 12.74 -5.82 2.96
CA GLY A 70 11.44 -6.31 2.52
C GLY A 70 10.30 -5.65 3.27
N ILE A 71 9.07 -6.07 3.01
CA ILE A 71 7.89 -5.45 3.60
C ILE A 71 6.97 -6.44 4.33
N ALA A 72 6.32 -5.94 5.38
CA ALA A 72 5.08 -6.48 5.91
C ALA A 72 3.91 -5.73 5.27
N LEU A 73 3.21 -6.36 4.34
CA LEU A 73 2.02 -5.81 3.72
C LEU A 73 0.81 -6.07 4.60
N THR A 74 0.09 -5.02 4.96
CA THR A 74 -1.03 -5.10 5.89
C THR A 74 -2.34 -4.63 5.27
N LYS A 75 -3.46 -5.01 5.87
CA LYS A 75 -4.80 -4.54 5.48
C LYS A 75 -5.21 -4.90 4.05
N LEU A 76 -4.81 -6.07 3.56
CA LEU A 76 -5.24 -6.56 2.26
C LEU A 76 -6.76 -6.74 2.20
N ASP A 77 -7.35 -7.22 3.29
CA ASP A 77 -8.79 -7.43 3.50
C ASP A 77 -9.66 -6.17 3.29
N VAL A 78 -9.09 -5.00 3.45
CA VAL A 78 -9.80 -3.74 3.22
C VAL A 78 -10.19 -3.56 1.75
N LEU A 79 -9.48 -4.22 0.84
CA LEU A 79 -9.71 -4.13 -0.61
C LEU A 79 -10.69 -5.20 -1.14
N ASP A 80 -11.15 -6.14 -0.33
CA ASP A 80 -11.99 -7.29 -0.73
C ASP A 80 -13.26 -6.88 -1.50
N ASP A 81 -13.89 -5.77 -1.08
CA ASP A 81 -15.17 -5.31 -1.63
C ASP A 81 -15.04 -4.32 -2.81
N PHE A 82 -13.83 -4.12 -3.33
CA PHE A 82 -13.63 -3.22 -4.47
C PHE A 82 -13.70 -3.99 -5.79
N GLU A 83 -14.53 -3.53 -6.73
CA GLU A 83 -14.62 -4.09 -8.09
C GLU A 83 -13.39 -3.73 -8.93
N GLU A 84 -12.85 -2.53 -8.72
CA GLU A 84 -11.63 -2.02 -9.33
C GLU A 84 -10.71 -1.50 -8.23
N ILE A 85 -9.44 -1.86 -8.33
CA ILE A 85 -8.36 -1.41 -7.43
C ILE A 85 -7.30 -0.73 -8.31
N LYS A 86 -6.78 0.41 -7.87
CA LYS A 86 -5.74 1.11 -8.62
C LYS A 86 -4.44 1.19 -7.86
N ILE A 87 -3.33 1.21 -8.60
CA ILE A 87 -1.99 1.45 -8.10
C ILE A 87 -1.45 2.69 -8.79
N CYS A 88 -0.96 3.66 -8.02
CA CYS A 88 -0.22 4.78 -8.57
C CYS A 88 1.18 4.29 -8.96
N VAL A 89 1.46 4.26 -10.27
CA VAL A 89 2.68 3.72 -10.86
C VAL A 89 3.65 4.79 -11.37
N GLY A 90 3.26 6.04 -11.28
CA GLY A 90 4.04 7.18 -11.73
C GLY A 90 3.29 8.48 -11.47
N TYR A 91 3.91 9.58 -11.82
CA TYR A 91 3.29 10.91 -11.78
C TYR A 91 3.47 11.63 -13.11
N LYS A 92 2.62 12.63 -13.36
CA LYS A 92 2.89 13.68 -14.31
C LYS A 92 3.20 14.96 -13.55
N LEU A 93 4.24 15.65 -13.96
CA LEU A 93 4.59 16.97 -13.49
C LEU A 93 4.62 17.90 -14.71
N PHE A 94 3.71 18.88 -14.77
CA PHE A 94 3.55 19.78 -15.92
C PHE A 94 3.51 19.02 -17.26
N ASP A 95 2.59 18.04 -17.35
CA ASP A 95 2.36 17.13 -18.50
C ASP A 95 3.51 16.16 -18.83
N LYS A 96 4.62 16.21 -18.10
CA LYS A 96 5.74 15.28 -18.30
C LYS A 96 5.66 14.11 -17.32
N PRO A 97 5.75 12.86 -17.79
CA PRO A 97 5.79 11.70 -16.89
C PRO A 97 7.11 11.68 -16.11
N ILE A 98 7.00 11.40 -14.82
CA ILE A 98 8.12 11.19 -13.90
C ILE A 98 7.89 9.95 -13.05
N ASP A 99 8.97 9.30 -12.62
CA ASP A 99 8.99 8.08 -11.81
C ASP A 99 9.64 8.27 -10.43
N TYR A 100 9.69 9.51 -9.97
CA TYR A 100 10.22 9.90 -8.67
C TYR A 100 9.30 10.90 -7.98
N PHE A 101 9.44 11.03 -6.67
CA PHE A 101 8.73 12.03 -5.88
C PHE A 101 9.63 13.28 -5.74
N PRO A 102 9.25 14.45 -6.25
CA PRO A 102 10.08 15.64 -6.21
C PRO A 102 10.23 16.19 -4.79
N SER A 103 11.32 16.92 -4.53
CA SER A 103 11.60 17.52 -3.23
C SER A 103 10.95 18.89 -3.02
N SER A 104 10.63 19.59 -4.09
CA SER A 104 10.00 20.91 -4.04
C SER A 104 8.51 20.80 -3.73
N GLU A 105 8.03 21.54 -2.72
CA GLU A 105 6.61 21.58 -2.36
C GLU A 105 5.74 22.04 -3.54
N TYR A 106 6.18 23.03 -4.28
CA TYR A 106 5.52 23.51 -5.49
C TYR A 106 5.34 22.40 -6.54
N GLU A 107 6.37 21.59 -6.76
CA GLU A 107 6.27 20.46 -7.70
C GLU A 107 5.36 19.36 -7.15
N GLN A 108 5.44 19.06 -5.86
CA GLN A 108 4.60 18.08 -5.21
C GLN A 108 3.10 18.41 -5.28
N GLU A 109 2.74 19.69 -5.18
CA GLU A 109 1.36 20.18 -5.30
C GLU A 109 0.82 20.09 -6.73
N ASN A 110 1.71 20.05 -7.73
CA ASN A 110 1.36 19.95 -9.15
C ASN A 110 1.50 18.53 -9.71
N LEU A 111 1.64 17.51 -8.85
CA LEU A 111 1.69 16.12 -9.28
C LEU A 111 0.30 15.58 -9.61
N GLU A 112 0.18 15.00 -10.79
CA GLU A 112 -0.96 14.20 -11.19
C GLU A 112 -0.60 12.71 -11.15
N PRO A 113 -1.34 11.85 -10.42
CA PRO A 113 -1.02 10.44 -10.35
C PRO A 113 -1.35 9.71 -11.67
N ILE A 114 -0.47 8.81 -12.07
CA ILE A 114 -0.71 7.85 -13.15
C ILE A 114 -1.11 6.53 -12.50
N PHE A 115 -2.33 6.07 -12.80
CA PHE A 115 -2.88 4.85 -12.22
C PHE A 115 -2.87 3.67 -13.20
N GLU A 116 -2.47 2.51 -12.69
CA GLU A 116 -2.71 1.20 -13.29
C GLU A 116 -3.94 0.58 -12.62
N SER A 117 -4.91 0.10 -13.42
CA SER A 117 -6.16 -0.50 -12.90
C SER A 117 -6.05 -2.01 -12.84
N HIS A 118 -6.56 -2.58 -11.76
CA HIS A 118 -6.66 -4.01 -11.48
C HIS A 118 -8.10 -4.38 -11.19
N GLN A 119 -8.53 -5.52 -11.70
CA GLN A 119 -9.82 -6.09 -11.31
C GLN A 119 -9.74 -6.52 -9.84
N GLY A 120 -10.76 -6.15 -9.06
CA GLY A 120 -10.94 -6.64 -7.71
C GLY A 120 -11.22 -8.14 -7.68
N TRP A 121 -10.89 -8.78 -6.59
CA TRP A 121 -11.02 -10.24 -6.46
C TRP A 121 -12.39 -10.71 -6.00
N GLY A 122 -13.26 -9.82 -5.50
CA GLY A 122 -14.67 -10.09 -5.21
C GLY A 122 -14.94 -11.21 -4.22
N SER A 123 -13.97 -11.57 -3.39
CA SER A 123 -14.06 -12.59 -2.35
C SER A 123 -13.19 -12.21 -1.16
N SER A 124 -13.48 -12.76 0.02
CA SER A 124 -12.74 -12.37 1.22
C SER A 124 -11.33 -12.96 1.25
N THR A 125 -10.37 -12.11 1.58
CA THR A 125 -9.01 -12.51 1.96
C THR A 125 -8.87 -12.64 3.47
N LYS A 126 -9.88 -12.22 4.23
CA LYS A 126 -9.85 -12.15 5.69
C LYS A 126 -9.69 -13.53 6.31
N GLY A 127 -8.68 -13.67 7.15
CA GLY A 127 -8.38 -14.91 7.87
C GLY A 127 -7.54 -15.90 7.08
N ALA A 128 -7.14 -15.60 5.84
CA ALA A 128 -6.21 -16.44 5.10
C ALA A 128 -4.85 -16.51 5.81
N ARG A 129 -4.30 -17.72 5.96
CA ARG A 129 -3.02 -18.00 6.63
C ARG A 129 -1.99 -18.64 5.72
N THR A 130 -2.41 -18.97 4.49
CA THR A 130 -1.53 -19.50 3.45
C THR A 130 -1.82 -18.82 2.12
N TRP A 131 -0.83 -18.83 1.21
CA TRP A 131 -1.01 -18.28 -0.14
C TRP A 131 -2.14 -18.97 -0.92
N SER A 132 -2.35 -20.27 -0.71
CA SER A 132 -3.37 -21.06 -1.42
C SER A 132 -4.80 -20.70 -1.02
N GLU A 133 -4.99 -20.03 0.11
CA GLU A 133 -6.29 -19.53 0.57
C GLU A 133 -6.65 -18.18 -0.04
N LEU A 134 -5.67 -17.49 -0.65
CA LEU A 134 -5.91 -16.19 -1.27
C LEU A 134 -6.53 -16.34 -2.67
N PRO A 135 -7.46 -15.44 -3.04
CA PRO A 135 -7.94 -15.35 -4.41
C PRO A 135 -6.79 -15.08 -5.40
N ALA A 136 -6.83 -15.67 -6.58
CA ALA A 136 -5.78 -15.51 -7.58
C ALA A 136 -5.53 -14.05 -7.98
N LEU A 137 -6.58 -13.22 -8.03
CA LEU A 137 -6.45 -11.78 -8.33
C LEU A 137 -5.79 -11.01 -7.18
N ALA A 138 -6.01 -11.42 -5.92
CA ALA A 138 -5.31 -10.84 -4.77
C ALA A 138 -3.81 -11.17 -4.80
N ILE A 139 -3.47 -12.42 -5.13
CA ILE A 139 -2.07 -12.83 -5.35
C ILE A 139 -1.45 -12.00 -6.47
N LYS A 140 -2.14 -11.85 -7.61
CA LYS A 140 -1.66 -11.04 -8.74
C LYS A 140 -1.41 -9.58 -8.32
N TYR A 141 -2.30 -8.99 -7.55
CA TYR A 141 -2.14 -7.65 -7.00
C TYR A 141 -0.88 -7.54 -6.12
N VAL A 142 -0.70 -8.45 -5.17
CA VAL A 142 0.48 -8.45 -4.28
C VAL A 142 1.78 -8.61 -5.09
N ARG A 143 1.82 -9.52 -6.08
CA ARG A 143 3.00 -9.69 -6.95
C ARG A 143 3.28 -8.44 -7.77
N ARG A 144 2.23 -7.76 -8.24
CA ARG A 144 2.42 -6.49 -8.95
C ARG A 144 3.00 -5.39 -8.06
N LEU A 145 2.58 -5.32 -6.79
CA LEU A 145 3.20 -4.41 -5.83
C LEU A 145 4.71 -4.70 -5.66
N GLU A 146 5.08 -5.98 -5.47
CA GLU A 146 6.50 -6.38 -5.34
C GLU A 146 7.34 -5.94 -6.55
N GLU A 147 6.82 -6.13 -7.78
CA GLU A 147 7.49 -5.69 -9.00
C GLU A 147 7.71 -4.17 -9.03
N LEU A 148 6.66 -3.40 -8.74
CA LEU A 148 6.69 -1.94 -8.80
C LEU A 148 7.62 -1.31 -7.77
N ILE A 149 7.61 -1.84 -6.54
CA ILE A 149 8.46 -1.32 -5.45
C ILE A 149 9.85 -1.94 -5.42
N ASN A 150 10.12 -2.94 -6.28
CA ASN A 150 11.36 -3.72 -6.30
C ASN A 150 11.73 -4.28 -4.92
N SER A 151 10.74 -4.75 -4.16
CA SER A 151 10.93 -5.31 -2.83
C SER A 151 9.94 -6.44 -2.57
N ARG A 152 10.33 -7.43 -1.75
CA ARG A 152 9.48 -8.61 -1.47
C ARG A 152 8.55 -8.40 -0.30
N VAL A 153 7.36 -8.95 -0.41
CA VAL A 153 6.46 -9.14 0.73
C VAL A 153 6.96 -10.34 1.53
N ILE A 154 7.47 -10.08 2.73
CA ILE A 154 7.97 -11.10 3.66
C ILE A 154 6.82 -11.57 4.57
N ILE A 155 5.97 -10.64 4.99
CA ILE A 155 4.80 -10.88 5.81
C ILE A 155 3.57 -10.26 5.14
N LEU A 156 2.47 -11.00 5.09
CA LEU A 156 1.18 -10.51 4.60
C LEU A 156 0.11 -10.69 5.67
N SER A 157 -0.43 -9.58 6.17
CA SER A 157 -1.55 -9.61 7.12
C SER A 157 -2.88 -9.50 6.39
N THR A 158 -3.79 -10.40 6.69
CA THR A 158 -5.11 -10.56 6.05
C THR A 158 -6.27 -10.15 6.96
N SER A 159 -6.00 -9.77 8.22
CA SER A 159 -6.98 -9.18 9.14
C SER A 159 -6.30 -8.48 10.32
N PRO A 160 -7.04 -7.80 11.20
CA PRO A 160 -6.51 -7.24 12.45
C PRO A 160 -6.05 -8.30 13.47
N GLN A 161 -6.42 -9.57 13.29
CA GLN A 161 -6.05 -10.63 14.22
C GLN A 161 -4.59 -11.05 13.99
N ARG A 162 -3.87 -11.30 15.10
CA ARG A 162 -2.44 -11.67 15.06
C ARG A 162 -2.18 -12.94 14.24
N ASP A 163 -3.09 -13.91 14.36
CA ASP A 163 -2.93 -15.21 13.72
C ASP A 163 -3.27 -15.22 12.23
N ASP A 164 -3.94 -14.17 11.74
CA ASP A 164 -4.32 -14.02 10.34
C ASP A 164 -3.19 -13.36 9.55
N THR A 165 -2.07 -14.09 9.50
CA THR A 165 -0.82 -13.62 8.90
C THR A 165 -0.20 -14.75 8.09
N ILE A 166 0.18 -14.44 6.85
CA ILE A 166 0.94 -15.33 5.97
C ILE A 166 2.41 -14.95 6.10
N LEU A 167 3.22 -15.87 6.63
CA LEU A 167 4.67 -15.74 6.64
C LEU A 167 5.20 -16.25 5.30
N VAL A 168 5.59 -15.34 4.41
CA VAL A 168 6.07 -15.67 3.06
C VAL A 168 7.52 -16.13 3.08
N LYS A 169 8.32 -15.45 3.90
CA LYS A 169 9.71 -15.83 4.20
C LYS A 169 9.94 -15.60 5.70
N ASP A 170 10.55 -16.57 6.37
CA ASP A 170 10.95 -16.37 7.77
C ASP A 170 12.09 -15.34 7.82
N PRO A 171 11.90 -14.19 8.49
CA PRO A 171 12.92 -13.15 8.57
C PRO A 171 14.10 -13.54 9.46
N PHE A 172 14.01 -14.64 10.19
CA PHE A 172 15.03 -15.11 11.15
C PHE A 172 15.84 -16.32 10.64
N ILE A 173 15.49 -16.83 9.46
CA ILE A 173 16.20 -17.95 8.81
C ILE A 173 16.83 -17.43 7.50
N ASP A 174 18.14 -17.62 7.36
CA ASP A 174 18.93 -17.27 6.16
C ASP A 174 18.51 -18.06 4.91
#